data_5e40a505de24d9b7d154bf89ac602d25
#
_entry.id   5e40a505de24d9b7d154bf89ac602d25
#
_cell.length_a   1.000
_cell.length_b   1.000
_cell.length_c   1.000
_cell.angle_alpha   90.00
_cell.angle_beta   90.00
_cell.angle_gamma   90.00
#
_symmetry.space_group_name_H-M   'P 1'
#
loop_
_entity.id
_entity.type
_entity.pdbx_description
1 polymer ?
#
loop_
_entity_poly.entity_id
_entity_poly.type
_entity_poly.pdbx_seq_one_letter_code
_entity_poly.pdbx_strand_id
1 'polypeptide(L)'
;MRHRTLFIALVGLLAVTGAACSGGNSKKTEAGRATGSALVGLFRVDAGQCTAAGVTAGAWFRMIQPGGKAGEGPFVPNGDSPCGDKTWSPLKPGSDGGLMTGIYQPQPAEPFDADGRGTAGSILAPTAFFAVPFANATNPVDPQTNAKTMAPTITATGGKLSGDLSAFAAAWNKQHFNQGAPKPGGAMPGLTAGPSGTYDAATRHYVLEWSSQIVGGPFNNFTGVWHFEGTFVEKR
;
A
#
# COMPACT_ATOMS: atom_id res chain seq x y z
N MET A 1 -24.91 -51.26 -33.48
CA MET A 1 -23.90 -52.29 -33.18
C MET A 1 -23.25 -51.93 -31.85
N ARG A 2 -23.72 -52.43 -30.77
CA ARG A 2 -23.42 -53.59 -29.93
C ARG A 2 -21.96 -53.90 -29.88
N HIS A 3 -21.27 -53.61 -28.77
CA HIS A 3 -20.58 -54.62 -27.98
C HIS A 3 -20.33 -54.13 -26.54
N ARG A 4 -20.96 -54.87 -25.65
CA ARG A 4 -20.68 -54.98 -24.21
C ARG A 4 -19.48 -55.91 -24.03
N THR A 5 -18.62 -55.62 -23.10
CA THR A 5 -17.85 -56.70 -22.43
C THR A 5 -17.70 -56.38 -20.95
N LEU A 6 -18.08 -57.34 -20.20
CA LEU A 6 -18.17 -57.52 -18.76
C LEU A 6 -16.93 -58.29 -18.27
N PHE A 7 -16.74 -58.36 -16.94
CA PHE A 7 -15.87 -59.29 -16.13
C PHE A 7 -14.64 -58.63 -15.52
N ILE A 8 -14.21 -58.87 -14.32
CA ILE A 8 -14.56 -59.80 -13.21
C ILE A 8 -13.98 -59.22 -11.91
N ALA A 9 -14.69 -59.44 -10.81
CA ALA A 9 -14.24 -59.21 -9.43
C ALA A 9 -13.19 -60.25 -9.01
N LEU A 10 -12.23 -59.82 -8.21
CA LEU A 10 -11.44 -60.72 -7.39
C LEU A 10 -11.34 -60.20 -5.95
N VAL A 11 -11.99 -60.95 -5.07
CA VAL A 11 -11.93 -60.84 -3.61
C VAL A 11 -10.65 -61.54 -3.16
N GLY A 12 -9.81 -60.86 -2.44
CA GLY A 12 -8.65 -61.41 -1.77
C GLY A 12 -8.62 -60.96 -0.32
N LEU A 13 -9.11 -61.83 0.56
CA LEU A 13 -9.05 -61.73 2.01
C LEU A 13 -7.68 -62.22 2.49
N LEU A 14 -6.87 -61.41 3.13
CA LEU A 14 -5.71 -61.84 3.91
C LEU A 14 -5.69 -61.11 5.24
N ALA A 15 -5.92 -61.89 6.27
CA ALA A 15 -5.67 -61.53 7.65
C ALA A 15 -4.16 -61.63 7.95
N VAL A 16 -3.58 -60.58 8.54
CA VAL A 16 -2.26 -60.70 9.18
C VAL A 16 -2.25 -59.94 10.49
N THR A 17 -2.04 -60.66 11.49
CA THR A 17 -1.53 -60.50 12.85
C THR A 17 -0.88 -59.18 13.22
N GLY A 18 -1.21 -58.75 14.42
CA GLY A 18 -0.70 -57.58 15.10
C GLY A 18 0.81 -57.62 15.40
N ALA A 19 1.35 -56.42 15.39
CA ALA A 19 2.56 -56.11 16.15
C ALA A 19 2.33 -54.74 16.83
N ALA A 20 2.24 -54.77 18.13
CA ALA A 20 2.29 -53.59 18.97
C ALA A 20 3.70 -52.99 18.87
N CYS A 21 3.82 -51.76 18.42
CA CYS A 21 5.01 -50.93 18.58
C CYS A 21 4.65 -49.65 19.28
N SER A 22 5.10 -49.62 20.48
CA SER A 22 5.56 -48.49 21.31
C SER A 22 5.28 -47.07 20.79
N GLY A 23 4.57 -46.33 21.64
CA GLY A 23 4.30 -44.89 21.46
C GLY A 23 5.56 -44.05 21.32
N GLY A 24 5.75 -43.54 20.12
CA GLY A 24 6.57 -42.38 19.87
C GLY A 24 5.65 -41.16 19.82
N ASN A 25 5.65 -40.39 20.90
CA ASN A 25 4.94 -39.12 20.96
C ASN A 25 5.68 -38.11 20.09
N SER A 26 5.48 -38.20 18.77
CA SER A 26 5.93 -37.15 17.85
C SER A 26 5.13 -35.88 18.16
N LYS A 27 5.68 -35.05 19.02
CA LYS A 27 5.26 -33.63 19.11
C LYS A 27 5.39 -33.05 17.70
N LYS A 28 4.28 -32.99 17.00
CA LYS A 28 4.13 -32.14 15.84
C LYS A 28 4.43 -30.74 16.33
N THR A 29 5.63 -30.24 16.05
CA THR A 29 5.98 -28.83 16.21
C THR A 29 5.08 -28.12 15.23
N GLU A 30 3.95 -27.59 15.69
CA GLU A 30 3.23 -26.58 14.93
C GLU A 30 4.22 -25.44 14.72
N ALA A 31 4.66 -25.28 13.49
CA ALA A 31 5.39 -24.10 13.09
C ALA A 31 4.47 -22.91 13.43
N GLY A 32 4.77 -22.22 14.52
CA GLY A 32 3.99 -21.12 15.01
C GLY A 32 3.80 -20.13 13.87
N ARG A 33 2.56 -19.97 13.46
CA ARG A 33 2.17 -18.92 12.50
C ARG A 33 2.62 -17.62 13.11
N ALA A 34 3.62 -16.97 12.49
CA ALA A 34 4.11 -15.67 12.96
C ALA A 34 2.91 -14.71 13.04
N THR A 35 2.48 -14.41 14.24
CA THR A 35 1.39 -13.46 14.48
C THR A 35 1.94 -12.07 14.18
N GLY A 36 1.34 -11.37 13.19
CA GLY A 36 1.73 -10.01 12.88
C GLY A 36 1.38 -9.06 14.04
N SER A 37 2.25 -8.10 14.30
CA SER A 37 2.02 -7.02 15.27
C SER A 37 1.45 -5.81 14.54
N ALA A 38 0.29 -5.33 14.98
CA ALA A 38 -0.26 -4.08 14.48
C ALA A 38 0.65 -2.91 14.91
N LEU A 39 1.07 -2.09 13.96
CA LEU A 39 1.82 -0.88 14.23
C LEU A 39 0.84 0.29 14.33
N VAL A 40 0.48 0.68 15.55
CA VAL A 40 -0.43 1.80 15.83
C VAL A 40 0.38 3.00 16.28
N GLY A 41 0.38 4.07 15.47
CA GLY A 41 1.19 5.25 15.73
C GLY A 41 1.51 6.05 14.48
N LEU A 42 2.61 6.79 14.53
CA LEU A 42 3.09 7.65 13.46
C LEU A 42 4.18 6.96 12.64
N PHE A 43 3.94 6.75 11.38
CA PHE A 43 4.94 6.46 10.37
C PHE A 43 5.58 7.78 9.95
N ARG A 44 6.58 8.20 10.71
CA ARG A 44 7.30 9.45 10.48
C ARG A 44 8.05 9.38 9.16
N VAL A 45 7.78 10.34 8.27
CA VAL A 45 8.32 10.37 6.92
C VAL A 45 9.61 11.17 6.88
N ASP A 46 10.66 10.61 6.31
CA ASP A 46 11.88 11.33 5.96
C ASP A 46 11.70 12.03 4.60
N ALA A 47 12.20 13.26 4.50
CA ALA A 47 12.10 14.03 3.28
C ALA A 47 12.87 13.37 2.13
N GLY A 48 12.24 13.26 0.97
CA GLY A 48 12.87 12.74 -0.24
C GLY A 48 14.05 13.58 -0.69
N GLN A 49 15.18 12.92 -0.96
CA GLN A 49 16.44 13.54 -1.39
C GLN A 49 16.72 13.20 -2.85
N CYS A 50 16.96 14.23 -3.65
CA CYS A 50 17.21 14.08 -5.09
C CYS A 50 18.69 14.15 -5.44
N THR A 51 19.05 13.34 -6.42
CA THR A 51 20.26 13.47 -7.23
C THR A 51 19.91 13.65 -8.71
N ALA A 52 20.93 13.72 -9.57
CA ALA A 52 20.73 13.70 -11.02
C ALA A 52 20.02 12.42 -11.51
N ALA A 53 20.16 11.30 -10.80
CA ALA A 53 19.56 10.01 -11.17
C ALA A 53 18.15 9.78 -10.59
N GLY A 54 17.63 10.69 -9.76
CA GLY A 54 16.32 10.55 -9.10
C GLY A 54 16.40 10.66 -7.59
N VAL A 55 15.40 10.13 -6.87
CA VAL A 55 15.38 10.08 -5.41
C VAL A 55 16.24 8.91 -4.92
N THR A 56 17.12 9.19 -3.97
CA THR A 56 18.08 8.20 -3.42
C THR A 56 17.76 7.79 -1.99
N ALA A 57 16.93 8.56 -1.28
CA ALA A 57 16.50 8.29 0.10
C ALA A 57 15.23 9.08 0.41
N GLY A 58 14.50 8.63 1.43
CA GLY A 58 13.28 9.27 1.91
C GLY A 58 12.09 9.09 0.97
N ALA A 59 11.01 9.80 1.24
CA ALA A 59 9.73 9.58 0.60
C ALA A 59 9.62 10.21 -0.80
N TRP A 60 8.90 9.52 -1.68
CA TRP A 60 8.67 9.98 -3.04
C TRP A 60 7.34 9.47 -3.61
N PHE A 61 6.92 10.11 -4.69
CA PHE A 61 5.81 9.73 -5.54
C PHE A 61 6.25 9.63 -7.00
N ARG A 62 5.71 8.66 -7.71
CA ARG A 62 5.79 8.53 -9.17
C ARG A 62 4.43 8.16 -9.75
N MET A 63 4.19 8.49 -11.00
CA MET A 63 2.95 8.12 -11.69
C MET A 63 3.27 7.29 -12.93
N ILE A 64 2.71 6.08 -13.00
CA ILE A 64 2.81 5.19 -14.17
C ILE A 64 1.73 5.58 -15.17
N GLN A 65 2.10 5.66 -16.44
CA GLN A 65 1.16 5.91 -17.55
C GLN A 65 0.27 4.68 -17.82
N PRO A 66 -0.92 4.86 -18.42
CA PRO A 66 -1.76 3.74 -18.84
C PRO A 66 -1.00 2.74 -19.73
N GLY A 67 -1.16 1.43 -19.43
CA GLY A 67 -0.43 0.37 -20.12
C GLY A 67 1.00 0.14 -19.63
N GLY A 68 1.49 0.94 -18.70
CA GLY A 68 2.79 0.75 -18.08
C GLY A 68 2.79 -0.43 -17.08
N LYS A 69 3.97 -0.71 -16.51
CA LYS A 69 4.19 -1.78 -15.52
C LYS A 69 4.78 -1.23 -14.23
N ALA A 70 4.44 -1.87 -13.12
CA ALA A 70 5.04 -1.55 -11.83
C ALA A 70 6.56 -1.70 -11.89
N GLY A 71 7.30 -0.69 -11.38
CA GLY A 71 8.77 -0.66 -11.37
C GLY A 71 9.43 -0.30 -12.71
N GLU A 72 8.77 -0.51 -13.85
CA GLU A 72 9.34 -0.29 -15.18
C GLU A 72 8.84 1.00 -15.85
N GLY A 73 7.60 1.45 -15.54
CA GLY A 73 6.94 2.56 -16.22
C GLY A 73 6.30 2.16 -17.55
N PRO A 74 6.15 3.08 -18.53
CA PRO A 74 6.67 4.45 -18.50
C PRO A 74 6.05 5.32 -17.42
N PHE A 75 6.86 6.22 -16.85
CA PHE A 75 6.42 7.15 -15.83
C PHE A 75 6.14 8.53 -16.40
N VAL A 76 5.24 9.25 -15.75
CA VAL A 76 4.91 10.62 -16.10
C VAL A 76 6.00 11.56 -15.58
N PRO A 77 6.61 12.40 -16.42
CA PRO A 77 7.55 13.40 -15.95
C PRO A 77 6.79 14.55 -15.27
N ASN A 78 7.27 14.93 -14.08
CA ASN A 78 6.81 16.12 -13.35
C ASN A 78 7.79 17.26 -13.55
N GLY A 79 7.43 18.28 -14.33
CA GLY A 79 8.28 19.44 -14.60
C GLY A 79 8.71 20.20 -13.35
N ASP A 80 7.90 20.14 -12.26
CA ASP A 80 8.18 20.81 -11.00
C ASP A 80 9.17 20.04 -10.10
N SER A 81 9.52 18.81 -10.46
CA SER A 81 10.46 18.04 -9.70
C SER A 81 11.84 18.70 -9.64
N PRO A 82 12.47 18.80 -8.45
CA PRO A 82 13.85 19.26 -8.32
C PRO A 82 14.87 18.20 -8.77
N CYS A 83 14.45 16.93 -9.01
CA CYS A 83 15.34 15.86 -9.42
C CYS A 83 15.81 16.02 -10.88
N GLY A 84 16.95 15.47 -11.22
CA GLY A 84 17.42 15.39 -12.60
C GLY A 84 16.48 14.52 -13.46
N ASP A 85 16.16 13.33 -12.99
CA ASP A 85 15.06 12.52 -13.54
C ASP A 85 13.72 13.09 -13.06
N LYS A 86 13.03 13.76 -13.97
CA LYS A 86 11.75 14.42 -13.71
C LYS A 86 10.59 13.46 -13.41
N THR A 87 10.76 12.17 -13.54
CA THR A 87 9.71 11.20 -13.17
C THR A 87 9.57 10.99 -11.66
N TRP A 88 10.51 11.50 -10.87
CA TRP A 88 10.49 11.44 -9.42
C TRP A 88 9.93 12.73 -8.81
N SER A 89 9.00 12.61 -7.89
CA SER A 89 8.50 13.72 -7.08
C SER A 89 8.86 13.44 -5.62
N PRO A 90 9.94 14.05 -5.10
CA PRO A 90 10.32 13.87 -3.70
C PRO A 90 9.28 14.52 -2.80
N LEU A 91 8.92 13.85 -1.72
CA LEU A 91 7.91 14.28 -0.77
C LEU A 91 8.57 14.80 0.51
N LYS A 92 7.86 15.65 1.22
CA LYS A 92 8.30 16.19 2.51
C LYS A 92 7.26 15.89 3.58
N PRO A 93 7.66 15.63 4.84
CA PRO A 93 6.72 15.46 5.93
C PRO A 93 5.83 16.71 6.08
N GLY A 94 4.56 16.49 6.42
CA GLY A 94 3.61 17.53 6.77
C GLY A 94 3.71 17.95 8.24
N SER A 95 2.69 18.66 8.74
CA SER A 95 2.66 19.18 10.11
C SER A 95 2.65 18.08 11.19
N ASP A 96 2.02 16.94 10.90
CA ASP A 96 2.01 15.79 11.81
C ASP A 96 3.28 14.93 11.65
N GLY A 97 4.08 15.19 10.63
CA GLY A 97 5.35 14.52 10.36
C GLY A 97 5.23 13.22 9.58
N GLY A 98 4.03 12.80 9.15
CA GLY A 98 3.82 11.56 8.40
C GLY A 98 2.44 10.96 8.57
N LEU A 99 2.31 9.66 8.20
CA LEU A 99 1.05 8.93 8.21
C LEU A 99 0.77 8.32 9.58
N MET A 100 -0.40 8.60 10.14
CA MET A 100 -0.89 7.96 11.36
C MET A 100 -1.72 6.72 11.04
N THR A 101 -1.51 5.65 11.79
CA THR A 101 -2.33 4.44 11.77
C THR A 101 -3.28 4.39 12.97
N GLY A 102 -4.45 3.76 12.79
CA GLY A 102 -5.49 3.65 13.81
C GLY A 102 -6.36 4.90 13.96
N ILE A 103 -6.04 5.99 13.29
CA ILE A 103 -6.84 7.22 13.24
C ILE A 103 -6.84 7.82 11.84
N TYR A 104 -7.78 8.72 11.57
CA TYR A 104 -7.78 9.51 10.35
C TYR A 104 -7.01 10.82 10.53
N GLN A 105 -6.44 11.31 9.43
CA GLN A 105 -5.88 12.65 9.25
C GLN A 105 -6.69 13.30 8.12
N PRO A 106 -7.91 13.81 8.43
CA PRO A 106 -8.85 14.22 7.40
C PRO A 106 -8.39 15.51 6.71
N GLN A 107 -8.84 15.68 5.49
CA GLN A 107 -8.70 16.96 4.79
C GLN A 107 -9.44 18.07 5.53
N PRO A 108 -8.99 19.33 5.41
CA PRO A 108 -9.73 20.48 5.95
C PRO A 108 -11.07 20.67 5.23
N ALA A 109 -11.96 21.47 5.83
CA ALA A 109 -13.27 21.77 5.25
C ALA A 109 -13.15 22.39 3.84
N GLU A 110 -12.13 23.22 3.63
CA GLU A 110 -11.76 23.78 2.32
C GLU A 110 -10.53 23.01 1.79
N PRO A 111 -10.74 21.89 1.07
CA PRO A 111 -9.65 21.03 0.61
C PRO A 111 -8.82 21.63 -0.52
N PHE A 112 -9.29 22.73 -1.12
CA PHE A 112 -8.61 23.46 -2.17
C PHE A 112 -8.60 24.95 -1.87
N ASP A 113 -7.54 25.64 -2.28
CA ASP A 113 -7.54 27.09 -2.36
C ASP A 113 -8.24 27.60 -3.66
N ALA A 114 -8.27 28.89 -3.85
CA ALA A 114 -8.91 29.52 -5.02
C ALA A 114 -8.30 29.04 -6.35
N ASP A 115 -7.00 28.74 -6.36
CA ASP A 115 -6.25 28.29 -7.53
C ASP A 115 -6.37 26.77 -7.75
N GLY A 116 -7.06 26.05 -6.85
CA GLY A 116 -7.25 24.61 -6.93
C GLY A 116 -6.11 23.79 -6.35
N ARG A 117 -5.19 24.41 -5.58
CA ARG A 117 -4.13 23.73 -4.89
C ARG A 117 -4.70 22.96 -3.70
N GLY A 118 -4.23 21.74 -3.48
CA GLY A 118 -4.60 20.97 -2.30
C GLY A 118 -4.06 21.62 -1.03
N THR A 119 -4.90 21.75 0.00
CA THR A 119 -4.58 22.46 1.26
C THR A 119 -4.27 21.55 2.45
N ALA A 120 -4.59 20.26 2.37
CA ALA A 120 -4.25 19.31 3.42
C ALA A 120 -2.73 19.16 3.54
N GLY A 121 -2.18 19.44 4.70
CA GLY A 121 -0.73 19.45 4.93
C GLY A 121 -0.29 18.68 6.16
N SER A 122 -1.12 17.78 6.70
CA SER A 122 -0.82 17.07 7.94
C SER A 122 0.13 15.89 7.69
N ILE A 123 -0.17 15.04 6.71
CA ILE A 123 0.65 13.84 6.40
C ILE A 123 1.93 14.26 5.67
N LEU A 124 1.76 14.91 4.52
CA LEU A 124 2.81 15.42 3.66
C LEU A 124 2.59 16.90 3.40
N ALA A 125 3.66 17.65 3.27
CA ALA A 125 3.57 19.01 2.75
C ALA A 125 3.08 18.97 1.29
N PRO A 126 2.21 19.91 0.87
CA PRO A 126 1.74 19.98 -0.51
C PRO A 126 2.91 20.03 -1.49
N THR A 127 2.84 19.19 -2.54
CA THR A 127 3.92 19.01 -3.52
C THR A 127 3.44 19.37 -4.91
N ALA A 128 4.16 20.23 -5.63
CA ALA A 128 3.79 20.64 -6.98
C ALA A 128 3.86 19.48 -7.97
N PHE A 129 2.80 19.34 -8.77
CA PHE A 129 2.68 18.39 -9.86
C PHE A 129 1.89 19.07 -11.00
N PHE A 130 2.53 19.29 -12.14
CA PHE A 130 2.00 20.14 -13.22
C PHE A 130 1.58 21.54 -12.73
N ALA A 131 2.50 22.21 -12.05
CA ALA A 131 2.35 23.55 -11.48
C ALA A 131 1.28 23.70 -10.36
N VAL A 132 0.51 22.66 -10.06
CA VAL A 132 -0.52 22.67 -9.02
C VAL A 132 -0.08 21.76 -7.86
N PRO A 133 0.06 22.26 -6.63
CA PRO A 133 0.33 21.42 -5.48
C PRO A 133 -0.80 20.43 -5.20
N PHE A 134 -0.48 19.13 -5.11
CA PHE A 134 -1.37 18.14 -4.52
C PHE A 134 -1.13 18.05 -3.01
N ALA A 135 -2.17 17.65 -2.30
CA ALA A 135 -2.16 17.41 -0.87
C ALA A 135 -2.79 16.06 -0.55
N ASN A 136 -2.45 15.48 0.61
CA ASN A 136 -2.88 14.14 0.99
C ASN A 136 -3.58 14.15 2.35
N ALA A 137 -4.61 13.31 2.45
CA ALA A 137 -5.39 13.13 3.66
C ALA A 137 -5.84 11.67 3.78
N THR A 138 -6.24 11.26 4.98
CA THR A 138 -6.99 10.03 5.20
C THR A 138 -8.35 10.38 5.77
N ASN A 139 -9.41 9.99 5.08
CA ASN A 139 -10.78 10.41 5.40
C ASN A 139 -11.66 9.20 5.75
N PRO A 140 -12.62 9.34 6.70
CA PRO A 140 -13.58 8.28 7.03
C PRO A 140 -14.57 7.98 5.89
N VAL A 141 -14.70 8.93 4.97
CA VAL A 141 -15.45 8.81 3.71
C VAL A 141 -14.54 9.26 2.59
N ASP A 142 -14.36 8.44 1.59
CA ASP A 142 -13.55 8.77 0.43
C ASP A 142 -14.15 9.94 -0.35
N PRO A 143 -13.42 11.06 -0.53
CA PRO A 143 -13.99 12.25 -1.14
C PRO A 143 -14.23 12.12 -2.65
N GLN A 144 -13.66 11.12 -3.31
CA GLN A 144 -13.91 10.84 -4.72
C GLN A 144 -15.18 10.02 -4.94
N THR A 145 -15.42 9.00 -4.12
CA THR A 145 -16.46 8.00 -4.35
C THR A 145 -17.61 8.03 -3.34
N ASN A 146 -17.48 8.79 -2.25
CA ASN A 146 -18.38 8.81 -1.09
C ASN A 146 -18.51 7.44 -0.38
N ALA A 147 -17.61 6.51 -0.64
CA ALA A 147 -17.59 5.23 0.04
C ALA A 147 -16.93 5.36 1.42
N LYS A 148 -17.42 4.57 2.39
CA LYS A 148 -16.78 4.46 3.71
C LYS A 148 -15.40 3.81 3.57
N THR A 149 -14.46 4.28 4.37
CA THR A 149 -13.10 3.75 4.47
C THR A 149 -12.83 3.24 5.87
N MET A 150 -11.71 2.56 6.05
CA MET A 150 -11.15 2.26 7.37
C MET A 150 -9.98 3.19 7.66
N ALA A 151 -9.79 3.54 8.94
CA ALA A 151 -8.56 4.23 9.35
C ALA A 151 -7.34 3.40 8.91
N PRO A 152 -6.24 4.04 8.49
CA PRO A 152 -5.06 3.33 8.03
C PRO A 152 -4.59 2.28 9.02
N THR A 153 -4.29 1.09 8.53
CA THR A 153 -3.73 -0.01 9.32
C THR A 153 -2.47 -0.56 8.67
N ILE A 154 -1.43 -0.76 9.47
CA ILE A 154 -0.20 -1.43 9.04
C ILE A 154 0.16 -2.49 10.08
N THR A 155 0.54 -3.66 9.60
CA THR A 155 0.96 -4.81 10.42
C THR A 155 2.36 -5.24 9.99
N ALA A 156 3.21 -5.52 10.97
CA ALA A 156 4.51 -6.12 10.74
C ALA A 156 4.50 -7.61 11.09
N THR A 157 4.92 -8.47 10.14
CA THR A 157 5.05 -9.91 10.34
C THR A 157 6.43 -10.36 9.87
N GLY A 158 7.30 -10.75 10.79
CA GLY A 158 8.67 -11.13 10.46
C GLY A 158 9.44 -10.01 9.73
N GLY A 159 9.23 -8.75 10.13
CA GLY A 159 9.86 -7.58 9.50
C GLY A 159 9.26 -7.16 8.15
N LYS A 160 8.20 -7.82 7.67
CA LYS A 160 7.47 -7.44 6.46
C LYS A 160 6.20 -6.68 6.80
N LEU A 161 5.94 -5.60 6.07
CA LEU A 161 4.75 -4.77 6.22
C LEU A 161 3.61 -5.23 5.31
N SER A 162 2.40 -5.08 5.81
CA SER A 162 1.14 -5.20 5.05
C SER A 162 0.08 -4.34 5.74
N GLY A 163 -1.03 -4.03 5.07
CA GLY A 163 -2.07 -3.23 5.69
C GLY A 163 -3.19 -2.78 4.75
N ASP A 164 -3.95 -1.81 5.22
CA ASP A 164 -5.04 -1.16 4.49
C ASP A 164 -4.85 0.36 4.53
N LEU A 165 -4.75 0.97 3.38
CA LEU A 165 -4.66 2.42 3.18
C LEU A 165 -5.84 2.95 2.34
N SER A 166 -6.99 2.27 2.34
CA SER A 166 -8.18 2.65 1.54
C SER A 166 -8.64 4.09 1.78
N ALA A 167 -8.34 4.64 2.97
CA ALA A 167 -8.67 6.01 3.34
C ALA A 167 -7.76 7.08 2.69
N PHE A 168 -6.62 6.68 2.10
CA PHE A 168 -5.65 7.64 1.59
C PHE A 168 -6.13 8.26 0.27
N ALA A 169 -6.22 9.58 0.25
CA ALA A 169 -6.67 10.36 -0.90
C ALA A 169 -5.73 11.51 -1.20
N ALA A 170 -5.70 11.91 -2.45
CA ALA A 170 -5.02 13.11 -2.93
C ALA A 170 -6.05 14.13 -3.42
N ALA A 171 -5.81 15.40 -3.13
CA ALA A 171 -6.56 16.55 -3.62
C ALA A 171 -5.65 17.36 -4.56
N TRP A 172 -6.05 17.56 -5.81
CA TRP A 172 -5.28 18.25 -6.84
C TRP A 172 -6.20 18.90 -7.88
N ASN A 173 -5.95 20.13 -8.20
CA ASN A 173 -6.65 20.89 -9.26
C ASN A 173 -8.18 20.77 -9.16
N LYS A 174 -8.72 21.08 -7.97
CA LYS A 174 -10.16 20.99 -7.62
C LYS A 174 -10.77 19.60 -7.77
N GLN A 175 -9.96 18.55 -7.79
CA GLN A 175 -10.40 17.16 -7.91
C GLN A 175 -9.83 16.31 -6.79
N HIS A 176 -10.60 15.28 -6.40
CA HIS A 176 -10.17 14.27 -5.46
C HIS A 176 -9.84 12.97 -6.20
N PHE A 177 -8.80 12.30 -5.73
CA PHE A 177 -8.37 11.00 -6.24
C PHE A 177 -8.16 10.08 -5.06
N ASN A 178 -8.91 8.97 -4.99
CA ASN A 178 -8.53 7.92 -4.06
C ASN A 178 -7.19 7.32 -4.50
N GLN A 179 -6.20 7.43 -3.61
CA GLN A 179 -4.85 6.93 -3.79
C GLN A 179 -4.52 5.83 -2.79
N GLY A 180 -5.55 5.30 -2.16
CA GLY A 180 -5.46 4.16 -1.26
C GLY A 180 -5.34 2.82 -1.98
N ALA A 181 -4.89 1.82 -1.23
CA ALA A 181 -4.86 0.41 -1.60
C ALA A 181 -5.13 -0.47 -0.36
N PRO A 182 -6.18 -1.34 -0.42
CA PRO A 182 -7.14 -1.45 -1.52
C PRO A 182 -7.92 -0.16 -1.76
N LYS A 183 -8.74 -0.09 -2.82
CA LYS A 183 -9.75 0.96 -2.96
C LYS A 183 -10.84 0.78 -1.88
N PRO A 184 -11.61 1.83 -1.52
CA PRO A 184 -12.78 1.65 -0.69
C PRO A 184 -13.67 0.52 -1.21
N GLY A 185 -14.07 -0.40 -0.30
CA GLY A 185 -14.80 -1.62 -0.70
C GLY A 185 -13.92 -2.79 -1.13
N GLY A 186 -12.60 -2.68 -1.06
CA GLY A 186 -11.66 -3.81 -1.25
C GLY A 186 -11.21 -4.06 -2.69
N ALA A 187 -11.62 -3.24 -3.66
CA ALA A 187 -11.22 -3.43 -5.05
C ALA A 187 -9.72 -3.12 -5.28
N MET A 188 -9.11 -3.86 -6.20
CA MET A 188 -7.69 -3.74 -6.59
C MET A 188 -7.59 -3.60 -8.12
N PRO A 189 -8.04 -2.48 -8.72
CA PRO A 189 -8.02 -2.30 -10.16
C PRO A 189 -6.60 -2.17 -10.70
N GLY A 190 -6.33 -2.78 -11.84
CA GLY A 190 -5.11 -2.66 -12.63
C GLY A 190 -3.83 -2.88 -11.82
N LEU A 191 -2.97 -1.86 -11.72
CA LEU A 191 -1.72 -1.93 -10.98
C LEU A 191 -1.86 -1.53 -9.51
N THR A 192 -3.06 -1.50 -8.94
CA THR A 192 -3.24 -1.27 -7.51
C THR A 192 -2.63 -2.44 -6.74
N ALA A 193 -1.73 -2.14 -5.81
CA ALA A 193 -1.09 -3.09 -4.91
C ALA A 193 -1.13 -2.54 -3.48
N GLY A 194 -1.54 -3.39 -2.54
CA GLY A 194 -1.64 -3.02 -1.13
C GLY A 194 -0.30 -2.64 -0.51
N PRO A 195 -0.32 -2.01 0.67
CA PRO A 195 0.88 -1.65 1.39
C PRO A 195 1.79 -2.84 1.61
N SER A 196 3.06 -2.68 1.27
CA SER A 196 4.11 -3.67 1.46
C SER A 196 5.43 -2.97 1.80
N GLY A 197 6.41 -3.72 2.31
CA GLY A 197 7.71 -3.16 2.65
C GLY A 197 8.38 -3.86 3.81
N THR A 198 9.27 -3.14 4.48
CA THR A 198 10.09 -3.68 5.58
C THR A 198 9.97 -2.84 6.84
N TYR A 199 10.14 -3.49 7.98
CA TYR A 199 10.21 -2.87 9.30
C TYR A 199 11.30 -3.53 10.14
N ASP A 200 12.22 -2.74 10.62
CA ASP A 200 13.22 -3.15 11.59
C ASP A 200 12.76 -2.74 13.00
N ALA A 201 12.41 -3.72 13.82
CA ALA A 201 11.91 -3.46 15.17
C ALA A 201 12.99 -2.89 16.12
N ALA A 202 14.29 -3.12 15.86
CA ALA A 202 15.36 -2.62 16.69
C ALA A 202 15.61 -1.12 16.47
N THR A 203 15.63 -0.70 15.22
CA THR A 203 15.85 0.71 14.82
C THR A 203 14.53 1.46 14.63
N ARG A 204 13.41 0.74 14.50
CA ARG A 204 12.09 1.24 14.11
C ARG A 204 12.07 1.87 12.70
N HIS A 205 13.11 1.66 11.92
CA HIS A 205 13.14 2.09 10.53
C HIS A 205 12.16 1.29 9.70
N TYR A 206 11.47 1.95 8.78
CA TYR A 206 10.54 1.32 7.87
C TYR A 206 10.74 1.82 6.44
N VAL A 207 10.41 0.96 5.50
CA VAL A 207 10.14 1.28 4.09
C VAL A 207 8.76 0.76 3.77
N LEU A 208 7.88 1.59 3.27
CA LEU A 208 6.49 1.28 2.97
C LEU A 208 6.15 1.76 1.56
N GLU A 209 5.68 0.84 0.72
CA GLU A 209 5.26 1.14 -0.64
C GLU A 209 3.86 0.62 -0.91
N TRP A 210 3.12 1.34 -1.73
CA TRP A 210 1.89 0.87 -2.34
C TRP A 210 1.69 1.55 -3.68
N SER A 211 0.82 0.97 -4.51
CA SER A 211 0.39 1.60 -5.74
C SER A 211 -1.13 1.65 -5.84
N SER A 212 -1.65 2.65 -6.52
CA SER A 212 -3.07 2.90 -6.61
C SER A 212 -3.45 3.40 -7.99
N GLN A 213 -4.13 2.55 -8.78
CA GLN A 213 -4.64 2.98 -10.08
C GLN A 213 -5.78 3.97 -9.89
N ILE A 214 -5.71 5.09 -10.61
CA ILE A 214 -6.76 6.09 -10.62
C ILE A 214 -7.92 5.58 -11.46
N VAL A 215 -9.13 5.66 -10.90
CA VAL A 215 -10.38 5.29 -11.55
C VAL A 215 -11.21 6.55 -11.78
N GLY A 216 -11.45 6.86 -13.04
CA GLY A 216 -12.20 8.06 -13.44
C GLY A 216 -11.36 9.35 -13.48
N GLY A 217 -11.96 10.42 -13.99
CA GLY A 217 -11.30 11.73 -14.13
C GLY A 217 -10.20 11.76 -15.21
N PRO A 218 -9.44 12.86 -15.26
CA PRO A 218 -8.45 13.09 -16.31
C PRO A 218 -7.24 12.17 -16.25
N PHE A 219 -6.98 11.54 -15.09
CA PHE A 219 -5.91 10.56 -14.91
C PHE A 219 -6.42 9.11 -14.84
N ASN A 220 -7.59 8.84 -15.42
CA ASN A 220 -8.11 7.47 -15.44
C ASN A 220 -7.10 6.49 -16.04
N ASN A 221 -6.90 5.34 -15.37
CA ASN A 221 -5.91 4.31 -15.69
C ASN A 221 -4.44 4.67 -15.47
N PHE A 222 -4.11 5.88 -15.03
CA PHE A 222 -2.79 6.13 -14.47
C PHE A 222 -2.67 5.49 -13.10
N THR A 223 -1.45 5.19 -12.65
CA THR A 223 -1.23 4.56 -11.34
C THR A 223 -0.23 5.37 -10.53
N GLY A 224 -0.67 5.90 -9.39
CA GLY A 224 0.22 6.48 -8.41
C GLY A 224 1.02 5.39 -7.69
N VAL A 225 2.33 5.59 -7.57
CA VAL A 225 3.24 4.77 -6.76
C VAL A 225 3.76 5.65 -5.63
N TRP A 226 3.54 5.22 -4.41
CA TRP A 226 3.88 5.92 -3.19
C TRP A 226 4.94 5.15 -2.43
N HIS A 227 5.98 5.83 -2.02
CA HIS A 227 7.04 5.29 -1.19
C HIS A 227 7.22 6.19 0.02
N PHE A 228 7.06 5.64 1.20
CA PHE A 228 7.36 6.30 2.46
C PHE A 228 8.49 5.56 3.15
N GLU A 229 9.46 6.30 3.60
CA GLU A 229 10.61 5.81 4.35
C GLU A 229 10.82 6.70 5.58
N GLY A 230 11.25 6.10 6.68
CA GLY A 230 11.51 6.84 7.90
C GLY A 230 11.46 5.97 9.16
N THR A 231 10.99 6.54 10.26
CA THR A 231 10.99 5.88 11.57
C THR A 231 9.58 5.81 12.15
N PHE A 232 9.16 4.62 12.58
CA PHE A 232 7.88 4.42 13.26
C PHE A 232 7.97 4.88 14.73
N VAL A 233 6.99 5.69 15.14
CA VAL A 233 6.80 6.17 16.51
C VAL A 233 5.47 5.64 17.04
N GLU A 234 5.55 4.71 17.99
CA GLU A 234 4.38 4.09 18.60
C GLU A 234 3.54 5.13 19.36
N LYS A 235 2.22 5.06 19.23
CA LYS A 235 1.30 5.86 20.03
C LYS A 235 1.30 5.29 21.45
N ARG A 236 1.67 6.13 22.40
CA ARG A 236 1.57 5.82 23.82
C ARG A 236 0.18 6.02 24.35
#